data_6bc3ad0a400203dece655789c8387172
#
_entry.id   6bc3ad0a400203dece655789c8387172
#
_cell.length_a   1.000
_cell.length_b   1.000
_cell.length_c   1.000
_cell.angle_alpha   90.00
_cell.angle_beta   90.00
_cell.angle_gamma   90.00
#
_symmetry.space_group_name_H-M   'P 1'
#
loop_
_entity.id
_entity.type
_entity.pdbx_description
1 polymer ?
#
loop_
_entity_poly.entity_id
_entity_poly.type
_entity_poly.pdbx_seq_one_letter_code
_entity_poly.pdbx_strand_id
1 'polypeptide(L)'
;MPAFSFWALILLGWLVPEHFPPWTGFHNEAPAFVGLAVALGLALGAARGRLAPWPAASGLVAVLLLSAWGGVVLLPHTLAGDAWLVTVYLLGFVLAWWLGLQTARDQQGIERPWRAVALVFAAGATVSSLLALFQWTLQEDVLMPWITAADTRRVFGNLAQPNQLATLLLMGLVALGWLRQTRALHAAPALLLAALNTWALVLTQSRTALLSALALFALALLVPRAWAQRRAVVRLAGRWLAAFLVLTGLYRYVLGDIFLLQATEQALTSPSLRPLMWRQLLAGLAESPWWGDGWLRTATAQQVGALKVPGLEQTNYAHNLVLDLLIWCGVPLGLLVIAVAAGWLWRRWRQAQDDAVWCFALLLPLGVHSLLEFPFAYAYFLLTAGFVLGLIDHQTRPVPQAAVAARRARPGLWVAAAAYGALVLALGREYLLVEEDFRITRFENRRIGSTPADYVMPQLHLLNQWGIVLQAMRLRAQPGMSAAELAVLQAAAQRFSWGALHFRYALALGLNGQPEEAARQMRLIQALFGPRMYAEAKADFLSQHDRYPQLARVAIP
;
A
#
# COMPACT_ATOMS: atom_id res chain seq x y z
N MET A 1 3.71 21.39 17.91
CA MET A 1 2.52 21.66 17.09
C MET A 1 2.60 21.11 15.65
N PRO A 2 3.69 21.24 14.87
CA PRO A 2 3.71 20.73 13.48
C PRO A 2 3.38 19.24 13.35
N ALA A 3 3.98 18.37 14.16
CA ALA A 3 3.69 16.95 14.14
C ALA A 3 2.25 16.58 14.55
N PHE A 4 1.54 17.46 15.25
CA PHE A 4 0.16 17.21 15.66
C PHE A 4 -0.79 17.16 14.46
N SER A 5 -0.69 18.11 13.53
CA SER A 5 -1.52 18.12 12.30
C SER A 5 -1.28 16.89 11.45
N PHE A 6 -0.01 16.45 11.33
CA PHE A 6 0.33 15.21 10.64
C PHE A 6 -0.37 14.00 11.26
N TRP A 7 -0.25 13.82 12.59
CA TRP A 7 -0.81 12.67 13.28
C TRP A 7 -2.34 12.70 13.36
N ALA A 8 -2.95 13.88 13.48
CA ALA A 8 -4.40 14.01 13.43
C ALA A 8 -4.97 13.57 12.08
N LEU A 9 -4.30 13.92 10.97
CA LEU A 9 -4.74 13.53 9.64
C LEU A 9 -4.37 12.09 9.29
N ILE A 10 -3.30 11.51 9.84
CA ILE A 10 -3.06 10.05 9.78
C ILE A 10 -4.20 9.30 10.48
N LEU A 11 -4.57 9.71 11.69
CA LEU A 11 -5.71 9.11 12.42
C LEU A 11 -7.00 9.19 11.61
N LEU A 12 -7.30 10.36 11.04
CA LEU A 12 -8.46 10.54 10.18
C LEU A 12 -8.44 9.58 8.99
N GLY A 13 -7.28 9.43 8.32
CA GLY A 13 -7.12 8.52 7.19
C GLY A 13 -7.50 7.06 7.51
N TRP A 14 -7.22 6.56 8.72
CA TRP A 14 -7.64 5.23 9.12
C TRP A 14 -9.14 5.08 9.38
N LEU A 15 -9.85 6.21 9.56
CA LEU A 15 -11.27 6.23 9.96
C LEU A 15 -12.21 6.64 8.82
N VAL A 16 -11.69 7.07 7.69
CA VAL A 16 -12.50 7.39 6.50
C VAL A 16 -13.09 6.09 5.92
N PRO A 17 -14.42 6.00 5.70
CA PRO A 17 -15.09 4.77 5.25
C PRO A 17 -15.18 4.63 3.72
N GLU A 18 -14.80 5.64 2.95
CA GLU A 18 -14.96 5.68 1.50
C GLU A 18 -13.85 4.92 0.77
N HIS A 19 -14.26 4.00 -0.12
CA HIS A 19 -13.38 3.16 -0.95
C HIS A 19 -13.87 3.11 -2.38
N PHE A 20 -13.91 4.27 -3.06
CA PHE A 20 -14.39 4.34 -4.45
C PHE A 20 -13.30 4.00 -5.46
N PRO A 21 -13.63 3.18 -6.50
CA PRO A 21 -12.72 2.95 -7.60
C PRO A 21 -12.56 4.22 -8.46
N PRO A 22 -11.45 4.38 -9.18
CA PRO A 22 -10.44 3.36 -9.46
C PRO A 22 -9.31 3.25 -8.43
N TRP A 23 -9.04 4.27 -7.62
CA TRP A 23 -8.05 4.26 -6.54
C TRP A 23 -8.75 4.18 -5.19
N THR A 24 -9.09 2.96 -4.80
CA THR A 24 -9.93 2.69 -3.62
C THR A 24 -9.33 3.17 -2.29
N GLY A 25 -8.02 3.38 -2.22
CA GLY A 25 -7.34 3.93 -1.03
C GLY A 25 -7.27 5.46 -0.99
N PHE A 26 -7.68 6.19 -2.03
CA PHE A 26 -7.44 7.63 -2.14
C PHE A 26 -7.97 8.42 -0.94
N HIS A 27 -9.22 8.21 -0.56
CA HIS A 27 -9.86 8.97 0.52
C HIS A 27 -9.23 8.70 1.90
N ASN A 28 -8.64 7.51 2.11
CA ASN A 28 -7.88 7.17 3.30
C ASN A 28 -6.45 7.74 3.26
N GLU A 29 -5.87 7.89 2.07
CA GLU A 29 -4.49 8.34 1.88
C GLU A 29 -4.36 9.85 1.77
N ALA A 30 -5.33 10.53 1.17
CA ALA A 30 -5.34 11.97 0.99
C ALA A 30 -5.12 12.76 2.31
N PRO A 31 -5.76 12.40 3.44
CA PRO A 31 -5.47 13.03 4.73
C PRO A 31 -4.00 12.91 5.14
N ALA A 32 -3.34 11.78 4.89
CA ALA A 32 -1.93 11.59 5.23
C ALA A 32 -1.02 12.50 4.39
N PHE A 33 -1.27 12.61 3.09
CA PHE A 33 -0.53 13.50 2.20
C PHE A 33 -0.70 14.97 2.59
N VAL A 34 -1.93 15.40 2.82
CA VAL A 34 -2.26 16.77 3.25
C VAL A 34 -1.66 17.06 4.63
N GLY A 35 -1.76 16.10 5.55
CA GLY A 35 -1.20 16.20 6.90
C GLY A 35 0.30 16.44 6.90
N LEU A 36 1.02 15.72 6.02
CA LEU A 36 2.45 15.96 5.85
C LEU A 36 2.74 17.33 5.26
N ALA A 37 2.04 17.75 4.20
CA ALA A 37 2.25 19.05 3.57
C ALA A 37 2.05 20.21 4.57
N VAL A 38 0.96 20.17 5.35
CA VAL A 38 0.66 21.17 6.40
C VAL A 38 1.74 21.14 7.49
N ALA A 39 2.11 19.95 7.98
CA ALA A 39 3.11 19.82 9.03
C ALA A 39 4.50 20.34 8.60
N LEU A 40 4.89 20.12 7.35
CA LEU A 40 6.14 20.64 6.77
C LEU A 40 6.12 22.17 6.74
N GLY A 41 5.05 22.80 6.26
CA GLY A 41 4.90 24.26 6.26
C GLY A 41 5.03 24.84 7.67
N LEU A 42 4.34 24.25 8.64
CA LEU A 42 4.41 24.66 10.05
C LEU A 42 5.80 24.43 10.67
N ALA A 43 6.46 23.30 10.37
CA ALA A 43 7.78 22.98 10.90
C ALA A 43 8.86 23.92 10.35
N LEU A 44 8.82 24.20 9.05
CA LEU A 44 9.73 25.12 8.39
C LEU A 44 9.55 26.56 8.89
N GLY A 45 8.30 27.03 9.06
CA GLY A 45 7.99 28.35 9.59
C GLY A 45 8.42 28.52 11.04
N ALA A 46 8.31 27.47 11.88
CA ALA A 46 8.70 27.51 13.29
C ALA A 46 10.21 27.37 13.54
N ALA A 47 10.97 26.81 12.61
CA ALA A 47 12.34 26.35 12.83
C ALA A 47 13.40 27.48 13.02
N ARG A 48 13.03 28.76 12.83
CA ARG A 48 13.91 29.93 13.02
C ARG A 48 15.36 29.73 12.53
N GLY A 49 15.53 29.07 11.37
CA GLY A 49 16.82 28.78 10.77
C GLY A 49 17.58 27.56 11.31
N ARG A 50 17.03 26.84 12.30
CA ARG A 50 17.64 25.64 12.91
C ARG A 50 17.09 24.35 12.28
N LEU A 51 17.28 24.16 10.98
CA LEU A 51 16.76 23.00 10.26
C LEU A 51 17.64 21.75 10.44
N ALA A 52 17.00 20.59 10.61
CA ALA A 52 17.68 19.31 10.58
C ALA A 52 18.34 19.06 9.20
N PRO A 53 19.41 18.25 9.12
CA PRO A 53 19.96 17.83 7.84
C PRO A 53 18.99 16.97 7.06
N TRP A 54 19.23 16.82 5.75
CA TRP A 54 18.55 15.82 4.96
C TRP A 54 18.76 14.41 5.55
N PRO A 55 17.71 13.56 5.60
CA PRO A 55 17.84 12.17 6.03
C PRO A 55 18.90 11.41 5.23
N ALA A 56 19.49 10.39 5.85
CA ALA A 56 20.45 9.51 5.16
C ALA A 56 19.84 8.81 3.93
N ALA A 57 18.52 8.55 3.96
CA ALA A 57 17.79 7.94 2.87
C ALA A 57 17.60 8.84 1.63
N SER A 58 17.87 10.15 1.73
CA SER A 58 17.59 11.09 0.62
C SER A 58 18.31 10.73 -0.67
N GLY A 59 19.57 10.26 -0.58
CA GLY A 59 20.32 9.79 -1.74
C GLY A 59 19.69 8.55 -2.39
N LEU A 60 19.25 7.59 -1.57
CA LEU A 60 18.58 6.38 -2.05
C LEU A 60 17.24 6.71 -2.73
N VAL A 61 16.45 7.59 -2.11
CA VAL A 61 15.19 8.07 -2.69
C VAL A 61 15.42 8.81 -4.00
N ALA A 62 16.46 9.63 -4.09
CA ALA A 62 16.82 10.29 -5.35
C ALA A 62 17.15 9.28 -6.47
N VAL A 63 17.90 8.22 -6.17
CA VAL A 63 18.20 7.14 -7.13
C VAL A 63 16.90 6.42 -7.56
N LEU A 64 15.99 6.14 -6.63
CA LEU A 64 14.70 5.52 -6.96
C LEU A 64 13.82 6.43 -7.83
N LEU A 65 13.80 7.73 -7.55
CA LEU A 65 13.10 8.71 -8.40
C LEU A 65 13.71 8.80 -9.80
N LEU A 66 15.05 8.80 -9.89
CA LEU A 66 15.73 8.76 -11.17
C LEU A 66 15.42 7.48 -11.95
N SER A 67 15.30 6.33 -11.28
CA SER A 67 14.88 5.09 -11.95
C SER A 67 13.43 5.15 -12.43
N ALA A 68 12.52 5.77 -11.67
CA ALA A 68 11.12 5.91 -12.07
C ALA A 68 10.97 6.82 -13.32
N TRP A 69 11.59 7.98 -13.31
CA TRP A 69 11.56 8.90 -14.44
C TRP A 69 12.41 8.44 -15.62
N GLY A 70 13.53 7.77 -15.35
CA GLY A 70 14.33 7.10 -16.38
C GLY A 70 13.53 6.01 -17.10
N GLY A 71 12.72 5.26 -16.37
CA GLY A 71 11.79 4.28 -16.94
C GLY A 71 10.82 4.90 -17.93
N VAL A 72 10.27 6.08 -17.63
CA VAL A 72 9.35 6.79 -18.55
C VAL A 72 10.01 7.13 -19.89
N VAL A 73 11.32 7.41 -19.87
CA VAL A 73 12.06 7.78 -21.08
C VAL A 73 12.61 6.56 -21.84
N LEU A 74 13.04 5.53 -21.10
CA LEU A 74 13.84 4.42 -21.66
C LEU A 74 13.03 3.15 -21.90
N LEU A 75 11.94 2.92 -21.15
CA LEU A 75 11.17 1.68 -21.27
C LEU A 75 9.90 1.91 -22.09
N PRO A 76 9.55 0.99 -22.99
CA PRO A 76 8.35 1.11 -23.80
C PRO A 76 7.09 1.04 -22.96
N HIS A 77 6.08 1.80 -23.34
CA HIS A 77 4.74 1.80 -22.74
C HIS A 77 4.67 2.19 -21.25
N THR A 78 5.72 2.80 -20.67
CA THR A 78 5.67 3.38 -19.33
C THR A 78 4.95 4.73 -19.37
N LEU A 79 4.23 5.04 -18.29
CA LEU A 79 3.35 6.20 -18.22
C LEU A 79 3.89 7.20 -17.20
N ALA A 80 3.92 8.48 -17.57
CA ALA A 80 4.39 9.54 -16.67
C ALA A 80 3.57 9.63 -15.38
N GLY A 81 2.28 9.28 -15.43
CA GLY A 81 1.43 9.27 -14.25
C GLY A 81 1.87 8.25 -13.18
N ASP A 82 2.43 7.12 -13.58
CA ASP A 82 3.02 6.18 -12.62
C ASP A 82 4.25 6.79 -11.94
N ALA A 83 5.10 7.53 -12.67
CA ALA A 83 6.25 8.23 -12.08
C ALA A 83 5.82 9.39 -11.16
N TRP A 84 4.73 10.10 -11.46
CA TRP A 84 4.15 11.11 -10.56
C TRP A 84 3.63 10.50 -9.26
N LEU A 85 2.93 9.36 -9.32
CA LEU A 85 2.52 8.63 -8.12
C LEU A 85 3.74 8.21 -7.29
N VAL A 86 4.73 7.58 -7.90
CA VAL A 86 5.97 7.21 -7.21
C VAL A 86 6.64 8.44 -6.58
N THR A 87 6.60 9.58 -7.27
CA THR A 87 7.21 10.82 -6.76
C THR A 87 6.51 11.30 -5.48
N VAL A 88 5.18 11.33 -5.43
CA VAL A 88 4.48 11.79 -4.22
C VAL A 88 4.71 10.86 -3.03
N TYR A 89 4.76 9.54 -3.26
CA TYR A 89 5.02 8.57 -2.18
C TYR A 89 6.48 8.65 -1.68
N LEU A 90 7.47 8.60 -2.56
CA LEU A 90 8.88 8.60 -2.17
C LEU A 90 9.35 9.95 -1.63
N LEU A 91 8.92 11.06 -2.23
CA LEU A 91 9.20 12.40 -1.71
C LEU A 91 8.50 12.60 -0.36
N GLY A 92 7.25 12.17 -0.25
CA GLY A 92 6.51 12.16 1.02
C GLY A 92 7.22 11.35 2.10
N PHE A 93 7.71 10.16 1.78
CA PHE A 93 8.45 9.31 2.71
C PHE A 93 9.72 9.99 3.26
N VAL A 94 10.55 10.58 2.40
CA VAL A 94 11.78 11.25 2.86
C VAL A 94 11.49 12.55 3.61
N LEU A 95 10.42 13.27 3.25
CA LEU A 95 9.99 14.47 3.97
C LEU A 95 9.35 14.14 5.31
N ALA A 96 8.60 13.04 5.42
CA ALA A 96 8.11 12.53 6.71
C ALA A 96 9.28 12.09 7.62
N TRP A 97 10.30 11.46 7.06
CA TRP A 97 11.54 11.14 7.79
C TRP A 97 12.22 12.42 8.30
N TRP A 98 12.36 13.41 7.44
CA TRP A 98 12.89 14.71 7.86
C TRP A 98 12.03 15.36 8.95
N LEU A 99 10.70 15.31 8.86
CA LEU A 99 9.79 15.84 9.87
C LEU A 99 9.98 15.16 11.23
N GLY A 100 10.12 13.84 11.27
CA GLY A 100 10.43 13.08 12.48
C GLY A 100 11.76 13.50 13.11
N LEU A 101 12.81 13.62 12.30
CA LEU A 101 14.13 14.08 12.70
C LEU A 101 14.11 15.53 13.23
N GLN A 102 13.40 16.44 12.55
CA GLN A 102 13.22 17.83 12.98
C GLN A 102 12.44 17.91 14.30
N THR A 103 11.35 17.14 14.42
CA THR A 103 10.52 17.15 15.62
C THR A 103 11.28 16.66 16.85
N ALA A 104 12.06 15.57 16.70
CA ALA A 104 12.89 15.04 17.78
C ALA A 104 13.96 16.05 18.21
N ARG A 105 14.53 16.76 17.26
CA ARG A 105 15.52 17.80 17.53
C ARG A 105 14.91 19.01 18.25
N ASP A 106 13.77 19.52 17.80
CA ASP A 106 13.12 20.68 18.39
C ASP A 106 12.69 20.40 19.83
N GLN A 107 12.38 19.15 20.16
CA GLN A 107 12.00 18.70 21.49
C GLN A 107 13.17 18.14 22.31
N GLN A 108 14.40 18.21 21.78
CA GLN A 108 15.64 17.76 22.42
C GLN A 108 15.64 16.27 22.81
N GLY A 109 14.90 15.44 22.07
CA GLY A 109 14.80 14.02 22.27
C GLY A 109 13.59 13.40 21.58
N ILE A 110 13.46 12.08 21.64
CA ILE A 110 12.35 11.37 20.99
C ILE A 110 11.19 11.03 21.91
N GLU A 111 11.31 11.16 23.23
CA GLU A 111 10.26 10.74 24.17
C GLU A 111 8.92 11.43 23.91
N ARG A 112 8.90 12.77 23.80
CA ARG A 112 7.65 13.52 23.54
C ARG A 112 7.07 13.25 22.14
N PRO A 113 7.86 13.31 21.04
CA PRO A 113 7.36 12.92 19.73
C PRO A 113 6.85 11.49 19.70
N TRP A 114 7.57 10.56 20.32
CA TRP A 114 7.19 9.16 20.40
C TRP A 114 5.89 8.97 21.21
N ARG A 115 5.71 9.71 22.31
CA ARG A 115 4.46 9.70 23.07
C ARG A 115 3.26 10.11 22.21
N ALA A 116 3.42 11.12 21.35
CA ALA A 116 2.36 11.53 20.41
C ALA A 116 2.03 10.42 19.43
N VAL A 117 3.05 9.78 18.84
CA VAL A 117 2.89 8.58 17.99
C VAL A 117 2.12 7.49 18.72
N ALA A 118 2.57 7.14 19.94
CA ALA A 118 1.96 6.06 20.73
C ALA A 118 0.49 6.35 21.08
N LEU A 119 0.16 7.58 21.40
CA LEU A 119 -1.23 7.97 21.68
C LEU A 119 -2.13 7.86 20.45
N VAL A 120 -1.64 8.28 19.27
CA VAL A 120 -2.40 8.19 18.01
C VAL A 120 -2.62 6.74 17.61
N PHE A 121 -1.58 5.89 17.70
CA PHE A 121 -1.73 4.46 17.40
C PHE A 121 -2.65 3.75 18.38
N ALA A 122 -2.55 4.04 19.68
CA ALA A 122 -3.46 3.49 20.67
C ALA A 122 -4.91 3.92 20.41
N ALA A 123 -5.15 5.19 20.09
CA ALA A 123 -6.48 5.71 19.77
C ALA A 123 -7.02 5.12 18.46
N GLY A 124 -6.24 5.16 17.37
CA GLY A 124 -6.64 4.64 16.07
C GLY A 124 -6.95 3.15 16.10
N ALA A 125 -6.09 2.36 16.74
CA ALA A 125 -6.33 0.93 16.91
C ALA A 125 -7.59 0.66 17.75
N THR A 126 -7.82 1.42 18.82
CA THR A 126 -9.02 1.25 19.66
C THR A 126 -10.30 1.61 18.92
N VAL A 127 -10.35 2.73 18.22
CA VAL A 127 -11.53 3.11 17.41
C VAL A 127 -11.76 2.09 16.29
N SER A 128 -10.71 1.68 15.58
CA SER A 128 -10.83 0.64 14.56
C SER A 128 -11.26 -0.71 15.12
N SER A 129 -10.89 -1.05 16.37
CA SER A 129 -11.39 -2.24 17.07
C SER A 129 -12.88 -2.15 17.36
N LEU A 130 -13.39 -0.99 17.75
CA LEU A 130 -14.84 -0.79 17.94
C LEU A 130 -15.59 -0.94 16.63
N LEU A 131 -15.11 -0.33 15.54
CA LEU A 131 -15.70 -0.53 14.21
C LEU A 131 -15.69 -2.00 13.81
N ALA A 132 -14.60 -2.72 14.06
CA ALA A 132 -14.51 -4.15 13.80
C ALA A 132 -15.53 -4.98 14.59
N LEU A 133 -15.87 -4.58 15.82
CA LEU A 133 -16.94 -5.25 16.58
C LEU A 133 -18.31 -5.03 15.96
N PHE A 134 -18.63 -3.83 15.46
CA PHE A 134 -19.88 -3.60 14.71
C PHE A 134 -19.95 -4.47 13.45
N GLN A 135 -18.86 -4.59 12.69
CA GLN A 135 -18.78 -5.51 11.54
C GLN A 135 -18.95 -6.97 11.95
N TRP A 136 -18.33 -7.40 13.05
CA TRP A 136 -18.42 -8.77 13.52
C TRP A 136 -19.85 -9.15 13.97
N THR A 137 -20.55 -8.20 14.61
CA THR A 137 -21.93 -8.40 15.08
C THR A 137 -22.99 -8.10 14.01
N LEU A 138 -22.59 -7.76 12.77
CA LEU A 138 -23.47 -7.40 11.66
C LEU A 138 -24.40 -6.21 11.99
N GLN A 139 -23.84 -5.21 12.67
CA GLN A 139 -24.56 -4.01 13.11
C GLN A 139 -24.01 -2.73 12.45
N GLU A 140 -23.43 -2.85 11.26
CA GLU A 140 -22.86 -1.71 10.53
C GLU A 140 -23.89 -0.64 10.23
N ASP A 141 -25.15 -1.03 9.98
CA ASP A 141 -26.24 -0.11 9.67
C ASP A 141 -26.45 0.97 10.73
N VAL A 142 -26.12 0.65 12.00
CA VAL A 142 -26.22 1.61 13.13
C VAL A 142 -25.24 2.77 12.97
N LEU A 143 -24.09 2.54 12.34
CA LEU A 143 -23.01 3.52 12.18
C LEU A 143 -22.90 4.09 10.76
N MET A 144 -23.75 3.69 9.82
CA MET A 144 -23.75 4.26 8.48
C MET A 144 -24.00 5.78 8.52
N PRO A 145 -23.31 6.62 7.73
CA PRO A 145 -22.29 6.27 6.73
C PRO A 145 -20.82 6.26 7.25
N TRP A 146 -20.59 6.20 8.57
CA TRP A 146 -19.26 6.34 9.19
C TRP A 146 -18.45 5.03 9.26
N ILE A 147 -19.01 3.95 8.77
CA ILE A 147 -18.40 2.62 8.73
C ILE A 147 -18.50 2.02 7.32
N THR A 148 -17.43 1.37 6.89
CA THR A 148 -17.47 0.54 5.67
C THR A 148 -18.22 -0.75 5.94
N ALA A 149 -19.25 -1.06 5.16
CA ALA A 149 -19.97 -2.34 5.27
C ALA A 149 -19.03 -3.51 4.92
N ALA A 150 -19.07 -4.56 5.74
CA ALA A 150 -18.27 -5.75 5.50
C ALA A 150 -19.03 -6.71 4.56
N ASP A 151 -18.44 -6.96 3.39
CA ASP A 151 -18.91 -7.96 2.42
C ASP A 151 -18.40 -9.38 2.72
N THR A 152 -17.52 -9.50 3.71
CA THR A 152 -16.90 -10.74 4.16
C THR A 152 -17.08 -10.92 5.67
N ARG A 153 -16.91 -12.16 6.16
CA ARG A 153 -16.95 -12.44 7.60
C ARG A 153 -15.68 -12.02 8.36
N ARG A 154 -14.68 -11.52 7.66
CA ARG A 154 -13.44 -11.01 8.24
C ARG A 154 -13.55 -9.49 8.42
N VAL A 155 -13.37 -9.05 9.66
CA VAL A 155 -13.44 -7.63 9.97
C VAL A 155 -12.22 -6.85 9.45
N PHE A 156 -12.42 -5.61 9.05
CA PHE A 156 -11.37 -4.73 8.53
C PHE A 156 -11.49 -3.26 8.99
N GLY A 157 -12.53 -2.92 9.79
CA GLY A 157 -12.81 -1.53 10.18
C GLY A 157 -13.09 -0.66 8.93
N ASN A 158 -12.46 0.53 8.88
CA ASN A 158 -12.53 1.40 7.71
C ASN A 158 -11.25 1.32 6.84
N LEU A 159 -10.43 0.27 6.98
CA LEU A 159 -9.22 0.06 6.16
C LEU A 159 -9.45 -0.85 4.95
N ALA A 160 -10.67 -1.35 4.77
CA ALA A 160 -11.14 -2.22 3.69
C ALA A 160 -10.34 -3.53 3.49
N GLN A 161 -9.35 -3.83 4.37
CA GLN A 161 -8.51 -5.01 4.23
C GLN A 161 -8.09 -5.55 5.60
N PRO A 162 -8.43 -6.82 5.94
CA PRO A 162 -8.16 -7.39 7.28
C PRO A 162 -6.70 -7.37 7.71
N ASN A 163 -5.74 -7.54 6.77
CA ASN A 163 -4.31 -7.52 7.13
C ASN A 163 -3.82 -6.10 7.46
N GLN A 164 -4.42 -5.05 6.88
CA GLN A 164 -4.13 -3.66 7.22
C GLN A 164 -4.64 -3.33 8.62
N LEU A 165 -5.89 -3.71 8.94
CA LEU A 165 -6.42 -3.59 10.30
C LEU A 165 -5.52 -4.32 11.30
N ALA A 166 -5.14 -5.56 11.01
CA ALA A 166 -4.27 -6.35 11.88
C ALA A 166 -2.93 -5.66 12.14
N THR A 167 -2.34 -5.02 11.13
CA THR A 167 -1.10 -4.25 11.28
C THR A 167 -1.30 -3.04 12.18
N LEU A 168 -2.37 -2.26 11.97
CA LEU A 168 -2.71 -1.12 12.82
C LEU A 168 -2.93 -1.56 14.28
N LEU A 169 -3.65 -2.66 14.51
CA LEU A 169 -3.91 -3.20 15.85
C LEU A 169 -2.62 -3.64 16.55
N LEU A 170 -1.70 -4.31 15.85
CA LEU A 170 -0.40 -4.70 16.39
C LEU A 170 0.45 -3.48 16.73
N MET A 171 0.49 -2.47 15.88
CA MET A 171 1.18 -1.21 16.15
C MET A 171 0.55 -0.49 17.37
N GLY A 172 -0.79 -0.52 17.49
CA GLY A 172 -1.52 -0.01 18.66
C GLY A 172 -1.20 -0.76 19.95
N LEU A 173 -1.06 -2.09 19.90
CA LEU A 173 -0.66 -2.91 21.04
C LEU A 173 0.77 -2.60 21.50
N VAL A 174 1.71 -2.40 20.58
CA VAL A 174 3.06 -1.92 20.90
C VAL A 174 3.02 -0.55 21.58
N ALA A 175 2.22 0.37 21.05
CA ALA A 175 2.02 1.70 21.62
C ALA A 175 1.43 1.65 23.03
N LEU A 176 0.40 0.84 23.26
CA LEU A 176 -0.19 0.61 24.60
C LEU A 176 0.83 0.01 25.57
N GLY A 177 1.69 -0.91 25.11
CA GLY A 177 2.77 -1.48 25.90
C GLY A 177 3.76 -0.42 26.41
N TRP A 178 4.17 0.49 25.55
CA TRP A 178 5.04 1.61 25.91
C TRP A 178 4.35 2.62 26.85
N LEU A 179 3.11 3.03 26.55
CA LEU A 179 2.33 3.94 27.40
C LEU A 179 2.13 3.38 28.80
N ARG A 180 1.92 2.06 28.91
CA ARG A 180 1.82 1.38 30.21
C ARG A 180 3.17 1.35 30.92
N GLN A 181 4.25 1.05 30.22
CA GLN A 181 5.59 0.95 30.80
C GLN A 181 6.09 2.28 31.36
N THR A 182 5.85 3.38 30.64
CA THR A 182 6.20 4.75 31.06
C THR A 182 5.22 5.34 32.08
N ARG A 183 4.20 4.58 32.51
CA ARG A 183 3.12 5.03 33.38
C ARG A 183 2.31 6.21 32.82
N ALA A 184 2.40 6.48 31.52
CA ALA A 184 1.55 7.45 30.83
C ALA A 184 0.09 6.99 30.75
N LEU A 185 -0.14 5.66 30.89
CA LEU A 185 -1.47 5.06 31.00
C LEU A 185 -1.51 4.11 32.21
N HIS A 186 -2.57 4.19 33.01
CA HIS A 186 -2.78 3.30 34.16
C HIS A 186 -3.01 1.85 33.72
N ALA A 187 -2.78 0.90 34.64
CA ALA A 187 -2.82 -0.53 34.32
C ALA A 187 -4.18 -1.02 33.82
N ALA A 188 -5.27 -0.63 34.51
CA ALA A 188 -6.61 -1.08 34.16
C ALA A 188 -7.06 -0.64 32.76
N PRO A 189 -7.03 0.66 32.39
CA PRO A 189 -7.38 1.06 31.02
C PRO A 189 -6.41 0.49 29.99
N ALA A 190 -5.10 0.38 30.26
CA ALA A 190 -4.16 -0.23 29.32
C ALA A 190 -4.51 -1.70 29.03
N LEU A 191 -4.88 -2.47 30.05
CA LEU A 191 -5.29 -3.86 29.91
C LEU A 191 -6.60 -4.00 29.13
N LEU A 192 -7.60 -3.14 29.44
CA LEU A 192 -8.90 -3.14 28.73
C LEU A 192 -8.72 -2.84 27.25
N LEU A 193 -7.96 -1.79 26.92
CA LEU A 193 -7.70 -1.42 25.52
C LEU A 193 -6.87 -2.50 24.78
N ALA A 194 -5.89 -3.10 25.47
CA ALA A 194 -5.12 -4.19 24.90
C ALA A 194 -5.97 -5.46 24.67
N ALA A 195 -6.90 -5.76 25.57
CA ALA A 195 -7.84 -6.88 25.41
C ALA A 195 -8.78 -6.64 24.22
N LEU A 196 -9.35 -5.43 24.10
CA LEU A 196 -10.20 -5.04 22.99
C LEU A 196 -9.46 -5.15 21.64
N ASN A 197 -8.24 -4.56 21.55
CA ASN A 197 -7.44 -4.61 20.33
C ASN A 197 -7.00 -6.05 19.99
N THR A 198 -6.70 -6.87 20.99
CA THR A 198 -6.35 -8.27 20.78
C THR A 198 -7.54 -9.08 20.29
N TRP A 199 -8.74 -8.83 20.83
CA TRP A 199 -9.95 -9.48 20.35
C TRP A 199 -10.26 -9.10 18.89
N ALA A 200 -10.24 -7.81 18.57
CA ALA A 200 -10.39 -7.37 17.18
C ALA A 200 -9.33 -7.97 16.25
N LEU A 201 -8.08 -8.13 16.72
CA LEU A 201 -7.01 -8.79 15.98
C LEU A 201 -7.34 -10.25 15.67
N VAL A 202 -7.90 -11.00 16.64
CA VAL A 202 -8.39 -12.37 16.44
C VAL A 202 -9.47 -12.41 15.36
N LEU A 203 -10.41 -11.47 15.39
CA LEU A 203 -11.52 -11.39 14.42
C LEU A 203 -11.04 -11.09 12.99
N THR A 204 -9.87 -10.49 12.78
CA THR A 204 -9.28 -10.31 11.44
C THR A 204 -8.92 -11.63 10.76
N GLN A 205 -8.69 -12.70 11.50
CA GLN A 205 -8.20 -14.00 11.03
C GLN A 205 -6.98 -13.88 10.11
N SER A 206 -6.08 -12.95 10.42
CA SER A 206 -4.92 -12.62 9.59
C SER A 206 -3.73 -13.54 9.89
N ARG A 207 -3.27 -14.28 8.87
CA ARG A 207 -2.01 -15.05 8.94
C ARG A 207 -0.80 -14.13 9.10
N THR A 208 -0.86 -12.96 8.49
CA THR A 208 0.17 -11.92 8.63
C THR A 208 0.27 -11.42 10.07
N ALA A 209 -0.87 -11.32 10.78
CA ALA A 209 -0.89 -10.98 12.20
C ALA A 209 -0.14 -12.00 13.06
N LEU A 210 -0.34 -13.29 12.80
CA LEU A 210 0.36 -14.35 13.52
C LEU A 210 1.87 -14.27 13.32
N LEU A 211 2.33 -14.12 12.08
CA LEU A 211 3.76 -13.98 11.79
C LEU A 211 4.35 -12.71 12.42
N SER A 212 3.61 -11.60 12.38
CA SER A 212 4.03 -10.34 13.01
C SER A 212 4.09 -10.45 14.54
N ALA A 213 3.15 -11.16 15.17
CA ALA A 213 3.15 -11.42 16.61
C ALA A 213 4.35 -12.27 17.04
N LEU A 214 4.67 -13.32 16.27
CA LEU A 214 5.87 -14.13 16.48
C LEU A 214 7.15 -13.30 16.29
N ALA A 215 7.20 -12.45 15.26
CA ALA A 215 8.33 -11.56 15.02
C ALA A 215 8.51 -10.53 16.14
N LEU A 216 7.44 -9.97 16.70
CA LEU A 216 7.48 -9.07 17.87
C LEU A 216 8.04 -9.78 19.10
N PHE A 217 7.63 -11.02 19.35
CA PHE A 217 8.18 -11.82 20.44
C PHE A 217 9.67 -12.13 20.21
N ALA A 218 10.06 -12.52 18.98
CA ALA A 218 11.45 -12.73 18.62
C ALA A 218 12.28 -11.46 18.82
N LEU A 219 11.76 -10.29 18.38
CA LEU A 219 12.41 -9.00 18.61
C LEU A 219 12.64 -8.75 20.12
N ALA A 220 11.64 -9.01 20.97
CA ALA A 220 11.78 -8.87 22.42
C ALA A 220 12.89 -9.75 22.99
N LEU A 221 13.08 -10.97 22.46
CA LEU A 221 14.18 -11.86 22.84
C LEU A 221 15.56 -11.33 22.39
N LEU A 222 15.61 -10.62 21.25
CA LEU A 222 16.84 -10.06 20.66
C LEU A 222 17.29 -8.74 21.31
N VAL A 223 16.43 -8.10 22.10
CA VAL A 223 16.80 -6.88 22.83
C VAL A 223 18.03 -7.15 23.72
N PRO A 224 19.04 -6.24 23.75
CA PRO A 224 20.27 -6.44 24.51
C PRO A 224 20.03 -6.81 25.98
N ARG A 225 20.79 -7.79 26.50
CA ARG A 225 20.65 -8.26 27.89
C ARG A 225 20.88 -7.16 28.93
N ALA A 226 21.66 -6.16 28.59
CA ALA A 226 21.95 -5.00 29.44
C ALA A 226 20.77 -4.03 29.60
N TRP A 227 19.74 -4.11 28.73
CA TRP A 227 18.57 -3.24 28.83
C TRP A 227 17.75 -3.59 30.07
N ALA A 228 17.63 -2.63 30.99
CA ALA A 228 17.01 -2.86 32.30
C ALA A 228 15.57 -3.42 32.23
N GLN A 229 14.84 -3.03 31.20
CA GLN A 229 13.43 -3.39 31.01
C GLN A 229 13.22 -4.70 30.24
N ARG A 230 14.28 -5.32 29.70
CA ARG A 230 14.21 -6.50 28.85
C ARG A 230 13.36 -7.63 29.42
N ARG A 231 13.60 -8.00 30.72
CA ARG A 231 12.85 -9.10 31.36
C ARG A 231 11.35 -8.81 31.43
N ALA A 232 10.98 -7.55 31.67
CA ALA A 232 9.57 -7.15 31.74
C ALA A 232 8.92 -7.20 30.36
N VAL A 233 9.59 -6.69 29.32
CA VAL A 233 9.11 -6.69 27.94
C VAL A 233 9.00 -8.11 27.38
N VAL A 234 9.99 -8.97 27.60
CA VAL A 234 9.92 -10.38 27.16
C VAL A 234 8.75 -11.12 27.82
N ARG A 235 8.56 -10.93 29.14
CA ARG A 235 7.41 -11.53 29.85
C ARG A 235 6.07 -11.00 29.34
N LEU A 236 5.98 -9.69 29.10
CA LEU A 236 4.76 -9.05 28.56
C LEU A 236 4.45 -9.59 27.18
N ALA A 237 5.42 -9.58 26.27
CA ALA A 237 5.26 -10.07 24.89
C ALA A 237 4.90 -11.57 24.87
N GLY A 238 5.56 -12.41 25.72
CA GLY A 238 5.24 -13.83 25.80
C GLY A 238 3.85 -14.12 26.35
N ARG A 239 3.42 -13.41 27.40
CA ARG A 239 2.06 -13.55 27.95
C ARG A 239 1.00 -13.10 26.95
N TRP A 240 1.23 -11.97 26.29
CA TRP A 240 0.33 -11.48 25.26
C TRP A 240 0.25 -12.44 24.07
N LEU A 241 1.38 -12.95 23.57
CA LEU A 241 1.41 -13.93 22.48
C LEU A 241 0.63 -15.20 22.85
N ALA A 242 0.86 -15.73 24.07
CA ALA A 242 0.12 -16.89 24.56
C ALA A 242 -1.40 -16.63 24.60
N ALA A 243 -1.81 -15.47 25.13
CA ALA A 243 -3.22 -15.08 25.16
C ALA A 243 -3.80 -14.94 23.74
N PHE A 244 -3.09 -14.32 22.81
CA PHE A 244 -3.50 -14.19 21.42
C PHE A 244 -3.68 -15.55 20.73
N LEU A 245 -2.74 -16.50 20.94
CA LEU A 245 -2.83 -17.87 20.40
C LEU A 245 -4.01 -18.64 20.98
N VAL A 246 -4.22 -18.55 22.29
CA VAL A 246 -5.36 -19.21 22.98
C VAL A 246 -6.69 -18.64 22.47
N LEU A 247 -6.81 -17.31 22.39
CA LEU A 247 -8.03 -16.66 21.88
C LEU A 247 -8.28 -16.98 20.40
N THR A 248 -7.23 -17.06 19.59
CA THR A 248 -7.35 -17.47 18.18
C THR A 248 -7.82 -18.92 18.07
N GLY A 249 -7.29 -19.83 18.89
CA GLY A 249 -7.74 -21.22 18.95
C GLY A 249 -9.18 -21.33 19.44
N LEU A 250 -9.54 -20.62 20.52
CA LEU A 250 -10.89 -20.59 21.06
C LEU A 250 -11.91 -20.08 20.02
N TYR A 251 -11.60 -18.96 19.35
CA TYR A 251 -12.45 -18.42 18.30
C TYR A 251 -12.65 -19.42 17.16
N ARG A 252 -11.59 -20.07 16.73
CA ARG A 252 -11.63 -20.97 15.57
C ARG A 252 -12.33 -22.31 15.86
N TYR A 253 -12.03 -22.93 17.00
CA TYR A 253 -12.45 -24.32 17.29
C TYR A 253 -13.66 -24.44 18.23
N VAL A 254 -14.08 -23.34 18.86
CA VAL A 254 -15.22 -23.37 19.81
C VAL A 254 -16.30 -22.38 19.38
N LEU A 255 -15.95 -21.09 19.24
CA LEU A 255 -16.95 -20.06 18.97
C LEU A 255 -17.45 -20.11 17.52
N GLY A 256 -16.60 -20.53 16.56
CA GLY A 256 -16.99 -20.71 15.16
C GLY A 256 -18.15 -21.68 14.99
N ASP A 257 -18.13 -22.77 15.72
CA ASP A 257 -19.18 -23.80 15.67
C ASP A 257 -20.43 -23.38 16.46
N ILE A 258 -20.27 -22.76 17.64
CA ILE A 258 -21.39 -22.34 18.50
C ILE A 258 -22.27 -21.28 17.83
N PHE A 259 -21.64 -20.31 17.17
CA PHE A 259 -22.38 -19.18 16.56
C PHE A 259 -22.73 -19.41 15.09
N LEU A 260 -22.61 -20.65 14.56
CA LEU A 260 -22.78 -20.98 13.14
C LEU A 260 -21.98 -19.99 12.21
N LEU A 261 -21.06 -19.27 12.81
CA LEU A 261 -20.05 -18.51 12.10
C LEU A 261 -19.13 -19.58 11.52
N GLN A 262 -19.53 -20.19 10.38
CA GLN A 262 -18.60 -21.02 9.63
C GLN A 262 -17.34 -20.17 9.48
N ALA A 263 -16.44 -20.34 10.46
CA ALA A 263 -15.13 -19.78 10.38
C ALA A 263 -14.68 -20.14 8.99
N THR A 264 -14.37 -19.17 8.19
CA THR A 264 -13.92 -19.43 6.84
C THR A 264 -12.70 -20.34 6.98
N GLU A 265 -12.92 -21.68 6.95
CA GLU A 265 -11.85 -22.69 6.97
C GLU A 265 -10.78 -22.33 5.96
N GLN A 266 -11.19 -21.58 4.95
CA GLN A 266 -10.37 -21.10 3.87
C GLN A 266 -9.25 -20.11 4.29
N ALA A 267 -9.44 -19.26 5.31
CA ALA A 267 -8.46 -18.18 5.54
C ALA A 267 -7.10 -18.63 6.11
N LEU A 268 -7.07 -19.63 7.01
CA LEU A 268 -5.81 -20.08 7.63
C LEU A 268 -5.25 -21.39 7.05
N THR A 269 -6.10 -22.24 6.48
CA THR A 269 -5.73 -23.58 5.98
C THR A 269 -5.71 -23.69 4.46
N SER A 270 -6.38 -22.79 3.73
CA SER A 270 -6.33 -22.83 2.28
C SER A 270 -4.89 -22.58 1.76
N PRO A 271 -4.45 -23.32 0.74
CA PRO A 271 -3.16 -23.05 0.10
C PRO A 271 -3.09 -21.59 -0.36
N SER A 272 -1.97 -20.93 -0.06
CA SER A 272 -1.73 -19.58 -0.58
C SER A 272 -1.44 -19.68 -2.08
N LEU A 273 -2.10 -18.85 -2.89
CA LEU A 273 -1.79 -18.73 -4.32
C LEU A 273 -0.48 -17.95 -4.57
N ARG A 274 0.08 -17.31 -3.53
CA ARG A 274 1.32 -16.52 -3.64
C ARG A 274 2.51 -17.28 -4.21
N PRO A 275 2.79 -18.55 -3.87
CA PRO A 275 3.92 -19.25 -4.47
C PRO A 275 3.80 -19.39 -5.99
N LEU A 276 2.59 -19.61 -6.50
CA LEU A 276 2.34 -19.69 -7.94
C LEU A 276 2.50 -18.31 -8.60
N MET A 277 1.90 -17.27 -8.01
CA MET A 277 2.05 -15.88 -8.44
C MET A 277 3.52 -15.45 -8.45
N TRP A 278 4.29 -15.77 -7.41
CA TRP A 278 5.73 -15.46 -7.38
C TRP A 278 6.53 -16.19 -8.46
N ARG A 279 6.19 -17.45 -8.78
CA ARG A 279 6.79 -18.16 -9.92
C ARG A 279 6.51 -17.47 -11.25
N GLN A 280 5.28 -16.98 -11.47
CA GLN A 280 4.93 -16.18 -12.64
C GLN A 280 5.77 -14.91 -12.70
N LEU A 281 5.80 -14.14 -11.60
CA LEU A 281 6.54 -12.88 -11.50
C LEU A 281 8.05 -13.07 -11.72
N LEU A 282 8.64 -14.13 -11.17
CA LEU A 282 10.05 -14.48 -11.40
C LEU A 282 10.31 -14.90 -12.86
N ALA A 283 9.37 -15.61 -13.48
CA ALA A 283 9.46 -15.97 -14.90
C ALA A 283 9.32 -14.74 -15.81
N GLY A 284 8.53 -13.72 -15.39
CA GLY A 284 8.47 -12.43 -16.08
C GLY A 284 9.74 -11.62 -15.89
N LEU A 285 10.23 -11.47 -14.64
CA LEU A 285 11.47 -10.76 -14.32
C LEU A 285 12.68 -11.33 -15.08
N ALA A 286 12.70 -12.64 -15.35
CA ALA A 286 13.77 -13.27 -16.12
C ALA A 286 13.88 -12.75 -17.57
N GLU A 287 12.84 -12.14 -18.13
CA GLU A 287 12.88 -11.51 -19.45
C GLU A 287 13.45 -10.08 -19.41
N SER A 288 13.33 -9.39 -18.25
CA SER A 288 13.80 -8.02 -18.08
C SER A 288 14.68 -7.85 -16.83
N PRO A 289 15.72 -8.70 -16.60
CA PRO A 289 16.41 -8.77 -15.30
C PRO A 289 17.25 -7.52 -14.99
N TRP A 290 17.72 -6.80 -16.00
CA TRP A 290 18.66 -5.69 -15.81
C TRP A 290 17.99 -4.37 -15.41
N TRP A 291 16.88 -4.02 -16.06
CA TRP A 291 16.20 -2.74 -15.91
C TRP A 291 14.83 -2.88 -15.26
N GLY A 292 14.31 -4.13 -15.20
CA GLY A 292 12.95 -4.41 -14.76
C GLY A 292 11.90 -3.97 -15.78
N ASP A 293 10.64 -4.04 -15.37
CA ASP A 293 9.50 -3.64 -16.20
C ASP A 293 9.07 -2.18 -15.97
N GLY A 294 9.70 -1.50 -15.00
CA GLY A 294 9.37 -0.14 -14.58
C GLY A 294 8.42 -0.09 -13.37
N TRP A 295 8.34 1.05 -12.74
CA TRP A 295 7.58 1.26 -11.52
C TRP A 295 6.08 1.03 -11.73
N LEU A 296 5.46 0.38 -10.72
CA LEU A 296 4.03 0.02 -10.68
C LEU A 296 3.60 -0.91 -11.85
N ARG A 297 4.53 -1.61 -12.50
CA ARG A 297 4.25 -2.49 -13.63
C ARG A 297 4.39 -3.99 -13.31
N THR A 298 4.17 -4.37 -12.06
CA THR A 298 4.15 -5.77 -11.62
C THR A 298 3.18 -6.63 -12.44
N ALA A 299 2.00 -6.06 -12.81
CA ALA A 299 1.04 -6.74 -13.69
C ALA A 299 1.61 -7.05 -15.08
N THR A 300 2.50 -6.20 -15.62
CA THR A 300 3.16 -6.45 -16.92
C THR A 300 4.11 -7.66 -16.83
N ALA A 301 4.95 -7.70 -15.78
CA ALA A 301 5.81 -8.86 -15.51
C ALA A 301 4.98 -10.14 -15.35
N GLN A 302 3.84 -10.06 -14.64
CA GLN A 302 2.95 -11.21 -14.48
C GLN A 302 2.37 -11.70 -15.80
N GLN A 303 1.93 -10.81 -16.70
CA GLN A 303 1.42 -11.19 -18.02
C GLN A 303 2.46 -11.99 -18.82
N VAL A 304 3.72 -11.56 -18.81
CA VAL A 304 4.82 -12.29 -19.47
C VAL A 304 5.03 -13.66 -18.82
N GLY A 305 5.09 -13.70 -17.49
CA GLY A 305 5.35 -14.94 -16.77
C GLY A 305 4.17 -15.92 -16.79
N ALA A 306 2.93 -15.44 -16.82
CA ALA A 306 1.73 -16.28 -16.86
C ALA A 306 1.62 -17.12 -18.15
N LEU A 307 2.16 -16.64 -19.26
CA LEU A 307 2.24 -17.43 -20.49
C LEU A 307 3.20 -18.62 -20.40
N LYS A 308 4.17 -18.58 -19.45
CA LYS A 308 5.11 -19.66 -19.17
C LYS A 308 4.66 -20.55 -18.02
N VAL A 309 4.04 -19.96 -17.02
CA VAL A 309 3.56 -20.61 -15.81
C VAL A 309 2.09 -20.22 -15.62
N PRO A 310 1.16 -20.94 -16.25
CA PRO A 310 -0.27 -20.66 -16.11
C PRO A 310 -0.70 -20.75 -14.65
N GLY A 311 -1.57 -19.84 -14.23
CA GLY A 311 -2.08 -19.81 -12.88
C GLY A 311 -3.27 -18.86 -12.78
N LEU A 312 -3.97 -18.95 -11.69
CA LEU A 312 -5.18 -18.18 -11.46
C LEU A 312 -4.82 -16.97 -10.59
N GLU A 313 -5.25 -15.81 -10.96
CA GLU A 313 -5.21 -14.58 -10.15
C GLU A 313 -4.24 -13.51 -10.69
N GLN A 314 -4.84 -12.47 -11.21
CA GLN A 314 -4.18 -11.26 -11.63
C GLN A 314 -3.78 -10.42 -10.40
N THR A 315 -2.60 -9.79 -10.43
CA THR A 315 -2.14 -8.91 -9.36
C THR A 315 -1.52 -7.61 -9.89
N ASN A 316 -1.62 -6.54 -9.10
CA ASN A 316 -0.95 -5.25 -9.35
C ASN A 316 0.34 -5.09 -8.54
N TYR A 317 0.55 -5.94 -7.54
CA TYR A 317 1.73 -5.97 -6.68
C TYR A 317 2.17 -7.42 -6.46
N ALA A 318 3.45 -7.64 -6.23
CA ALA A 318 3.97 -8.98 -5.95
C ALA A 318 3.56 -9.51 -4.56
N HIS A 319 2.86 -8.73 -3.75
CA HIS A 319 2.63 -9.01 -2.33
C HIS A 319 3.93 -9.31 -1.57
N ASN A 320 5.01 -8.68 -2.01
CA ASN A 320 6.35 -8.79 -1.43
C ASN A 320 7.19 -7.60 -1.92
N LEU A 321 7.52 -6.68 -1.03
CA LEU A 321 8.27 -5.46 -1.35
C LEU A 321 9.62 -5.75 -2.04
N VAL A 322 10.31 -6.83 -1.64
CA VAL A 322 11.59 -7.23 -2.25
C VAL A 322 11.38 -7.56 -3.72
N LEU A 323 10.39 -8.40 -4.02
CA LEU A 323 10.10 -8.81 -5.38
C LEU A 323 9.57 -7.66 -6.24
N ASP A 324 8.71 -6.79 -5.67
CA ASP A 324 8.25 -5.58 -6.37
C ASP A 324 9.43 -4.67 -6.74
N LEU A 325 10.38 -4.42 -5.82
CA LEU A 325 11.57 -3.61 -6.13
C LEU A 325 12.44 -4.24 -7.23
N LEU A 326 12.59 -5.56 -7.25
CA LEU A 326 13.34 -6.24 -8.31
C LEU A 326 12.64 -6.10 -9.68
N ILE A 327 11.32 -6.22 -9.71
CA ILE A 327 10.52 -6.07 -10.94
C ILE A 327 10.54 -4.61 -11.42
N TRP A 328 10.43 -3.65 -10.52
CA TRP A 328 10.36 -2.23 -10.89
C TRP A 328 11.67 -1.64 -11.35
N CYS A 329 12.78 -2.02 -10.70
CA CYS A 329 14.09 -1.41 -10.89
C CYS A 329 15.12 -2.32 -11.56
N GLY A 330 14.76 -3.58 -11.83
CA GLY A 330 15.72 -4.62 -12.20
C GLY A 330 16.49 -5.20 -11.01
N VAL A 331 17.08 -6.36 -11.21
CA VAL A 331 17.79 -7.10 -10.15
C VAL A 331 18.96 -6.32 -9.58
N PRO A 332 19.86 -5.69 -10.38
CA PRO A 332 21.04 -5.01 -9.82
C PRO A 332 20.67 -3.84 -8.90
N LEU A 333 19.81 -2.94 -9.36
CA LEU A 333 19.41 -1.77 -8.56
C LEU A 333 18.52 -2.19 -7.39
N GLY A 334 17.58 -3.11 -7.60
CA GLY A 334 16.71 -3.62 -6.53
C GLY A 334 17.52 -4.24 -5.39
N LEU A 335 18.49 -5.12 -5.69
CA LEU A 335 19.36 -5.71 -4.67
C LEU A 335 20.23 -4.66 -3.95
N LEU A 336 20.75 -3.68 -4.66
CA LEU A 336 21.51 -2.58 -4.05
C LEU A 336 20.64 -1.81 -3.03
N VAL A 337 19.43 -1.44 -3.42
CA VAL A 337 18.47 -0.73 -2.54
C VAL A 337 18.16 -1.55 -1.29
N ILE A 338 17.86 -2.83 -1.46
CA ILE A 338 17.57 -3.76 -0.36
C ILE A 338 18.77 -3.88 0.58
N ALA A 339 19.97 -4.09 0.03
CA ALA A 339 21.20 -4.23 0.83
C ALA A 339 21.52 -2.95 1.63
N VAL A 340 21.39 -1.78 1.00
CA VAL A 340 21.61 -0.48 1.67
C VAL A 340 20.59 -0.25 2.79
N ALA A 341 19.30 -0.51 2.53
CA ALA A 341 18.22 -0.36 3.52
C ALA A 341 18.41 -1.35 4.69
N ALA A 342 18.66 -2.62 4.41
CA ALA A 342 18.91 -3.64 5.43
C ALA A 342 20.17 -3.34 6.26
N GLY A 343 21.26 -2.93 5.61
CA GLY A 343 22.49 -2.54 6.29
C GLY A 343 22.30 -1.32 7.19
N TRP A 344 21.51 -0.34 6.74
CA TRP A 344 21.16 0.84 7.55
C TRP A 344 20.33 0.42 8.76
N LEU A 345 19.23 -0.35 8.58
CA LEU A 345 18.35 -0.84 9.65
C LEU A 345 19.14 -1.65 10.69
N TRP A 346 19.99 -2.58 10.22
CA TRP A 346 20.84 -3.38 11.09
C TRP A 346 21.78 -2.54 11.96
N ARG A 347 22.45 -1.54 11.34
CA ARG A 347 23.34 -0.63 12.05
C ARG A 347 22.59 0.17 13.12
N ARG A 348 21.39 0.69 12.78
CA ARG A 348 20.55 1.45 13.71
C ARG A 348 20.01 0.58 14.84
N TRP A 349 19.61 -0.64 14.53
CA TRP A 349 19.19 -1.62 15.55
C TRP A 349 20.29 -1.87 16.57
N ARG A 350 21.53 -2.07 16.13
CA ARG A 350 22.67 -2.28 17.03
C ARG A 350 22.99 -1.09 17.94
N GLN A 351 22.56 0.10 17.55
CA GLN A 351 22.73 1.35 18.32
C GLN A 351 21.47 1.74 19.10
N ALA A 352 20.35 1.01 18.91
CA ALA A 352 19.07 1.35 19.50
C ALA A 352 19.09 1.14 21.02
N GLN A 353 18.57 2.12 21.74
CA GLN A 353 18.40 2.11 23.19
C GLN A 353 17.00 2.67 23.51
N ASP A 354 16.48 2.33 24.70
CA ASP A 354 15.25 2.87 25.26
C ASP A 354 14.10 3.00 24.22
N ASP A 355 13.64 4.20 23.97
CA ASP A 355 12.48 4.46 23.09
C ASP A 355 12.72 4.06 21.62
N ALA A 356 13.98 4.01 21.12
CA ALA A 356 14.24 3.53 19.77
C ALA A 356 13.90 2.05 19.59
N VAL A 357 14.03 1.23 20.63
CA VAL A 357 13.61 -0.19 20.60
C VAL A 357 12.10 -0.27 20.36
N TRP A 358 11.32 0.61 21.00
CA TRP A 358 9.88 0.67 20.77
C TRP A 358 9.50 1.20 19.39
N CYS A 359 10.28 2.13 18.84
CA CYS A 359 10.12 2.58 17.46
C CYS A 359 10.32 1.41 16.47
N PHE A 360 11.36 0.58 16.68
CA PHE A 360 11.56 -0.64 15.87
C PHE A 360 10.43 -1.64 16.07
N ALA A 361 9.95 -1.84 17.30
CA ALA A 361 8.84 -2.72 17.58
C ALA A 361 7.54 -2.24 16.89
N LEU A 362 7.29 -0.92 16.82
CA LEU A 362 6.14 -0.39 16.10
C LEU A 362 6.23 -0.66 14.60
N LEU A 363 7.40 -0.50 13.98
CA LEU A 363 7.60 -0.70 12.54
C LEU A 363 7.65 -2.18 12.13
N LEU A 364 7.95 -3.10 13.05
CA LEU A 364 8.14 -4.50 12.71
C LEU A 364 6.89 -5.17 12.10
N PRO A 365 5.66 -4.99 12.62
CA PRO A 365 4.46 -5.52 11.97
C PRO A 365 4.28 -5.01 10.53
N LEU A 366 4.58 -3.74 10.30
CA LEU A 366 4.54 -3.15 8.96
C LEU A 366 5.61 -3.77 8.04
N GLY A 367 6.82 -3.98 8.54
CA GLY A 367 7.90 -4.65 7.81
C GLY A 367 7.53 -6.09 7.41
N VAL A 368 7.02 -6.89 8.37
CA VAL A 368 6.55 -8.27 8.10
C VAL A 368 5.40 -8.25 7.09
N HIS A 369 4.45 -7.34 7.25
CA HIS A 369 3.33 -7.19 6.33
C HIS A 369 3.80 -6.83 4.92
N SER A 370 4.81 -5.97 4.77
CA SER A 370 5.40 -5.59 3.47
C SER A 370 6.11 -6.74 2.73
N LEU A 371 6.48 -7.82 3.43
CA LEU A 371 7.01 -9.04 2.82
C LEU A 371 5.93 -10.04 2.37
N LEU A 372 4.66 -9.79 2.75
CA LEU A 372 3.54 -10.70 2.50
C LEU A 372 2.39 -10.03 1.74
N GLU A 373 2.37 -8.71 1.68
CA GLU A 373 1.34 -7.86 1.08
C GLU A 373 1.99 -6.52 0.65
N PHE A 374 1.19 -5.50 0.37
CA PHE A 374 1.66 -4.20 -0.10
C PHE A 374 1.24 -2.99 0.76
N PRO A 375 1.39 -3.03 2.11
CA PRO A 375 1.04 -1.89 2.95
C PRO A 375 1.91 -0.65 2.67
N PHE A 376 3.08 -0.82 2.07
CA PHE A 376 3.95 0.27 1.62
C PHE A 376 3.32 1.12 0.49
N ALA A 377 2.31 0.59 -0.20
CA ALA A 377 1.54 1.31 -1.22
C ALA A 377 0.42 2.20 -0.63
N TYR A 378 0.32 2.30 0.70
CA TYR A 378 -0.62 3.16 1.38
C TYR A 378 0.11 4.27 2.16
N ALA A 379 -0.20 5.52 1.82
CA ALA A 379 0.49 6.68 2.36
C ALA A 379 0.47 6.76 3.90
N TYR A 380 -0.64 6.42 4.53
CA TYR A 380 -0.76 6.45 5.99
C TYR A 380 0.20 5.47 6.70
N PHE A 381 0.62 4.36 6.08
CA PHE A 381 1.66 3.49 6.60
C PHE A 381 3.06 3.93 6.18
N LEU A 382 3.25 4.29 4.91
CA LEU A 382 4.55 4.66 4.39
C LEU A 382 5.09 5.95 5.05
N LEU A 383 4.24 6.99 5.16
CA LEU A 383 4.63 8.26 5.79
C LEU A 383 4.85 8.11 7.30
N THR A 384 4.04 7.25 7.95
CA THR A 384 4.28 6.84 9.34
C THR A 384 5.66 6.20 9.51
N ALA A 385 6.01 5.25 8.63
CA ALA A 385 7.33 4.62 8.67
C ALA A 385 8.45 5.67 8.51
N GLY A 386 8.31 6.59 7.54
CA GLY A 386 9.25 7.69 7.36
C GLY A 386 9.45 8.50 8.64
N PHE A 387 8.36 8.97 9.26
CA PHE A 387 8.45 9.76 10.49
C PHE A 387 9.16 9.00 11.63
N VAL A 388 8.77 7.75 11.89
CA VAL A 388 9.36 6.92 12.96
C VAL A 388 10.83 6.62 12.68
N LEU A 389 11.21 6.38 11.41
CA LEU A 389 12.62 6.24 11.04
C LEU A 389 13.42 7.53 11.30
N GLY A 390 12.78 8.70 11.20
CA GLY A 390 13.35 9.98 11.60
C GLY A 390 13.66 10.06 13.10
N LEU A 391 12.77 9.55 13.95
CA LEU A 391 13.01 9.44 15.39
C LEU A 391 14.20 8.49 15.69
N ILE A 392 14.23 7.32 15.05
CA ILE A 392 15.32 6.35 15.18
C ILE A 392 16.66 6.98 14.76
N ASP A 393 16.69 7.69 13.63
CA ASP A 393 17.90 8.34 13.12
C ASP A 393 18.43 9.40 14.09
N HIS A 394 17.53 10.17 14.70
CA HIS A 394 17.91 11.17 15.72
C HIS A 394 18.54 10.51 16.94
N GLN A 395 17.92 9.50 17.52
CA GLN A 395 18.39 8.87 18.77
C GLN A 395 19.68 8.09 18.59
N THR A 396 19.83 7.40 17.45
CA THR A 396 20.99 6.56 17.19
C THR A 396 22.18 7.33 16.61
N ARG A 397 21.98 8.56 16.16
CA ARG A 397 23.01 9.45 15.64
C ARG A 397 22.70 10.91 15.97
N PRO A 398 22.85 11.31 17.25
CA PRO A 398 22.59 12.69 17.65
C PRO A 398 23.50 13.64 16.84
N VAL A 399 22.90 14.65 16.23
CA VAL A 399 23.66 15.67 15.51
C VAL A 399 24.32 16.58 16.56
N PRO A 400 25.65 16.71 16.58
CA PRO A 400 26.33 17.61 17.52
C PRO A 400 25.74 19.02 17.43
N GLN A 401 25.37 19.62 18.55
CA GLN A 401 24.76 20.96 18.58
C GLN A 401 25.66 22.03 17.92
N ALA A 402 26.98 21.89 18.02
CA ALA A 402 27.97 22.80 17.41
C ALA A 402 27.94 22.78 15.87
N ALA A 403 27.67 21.65 15.23
CA ALA A 403 27.61 21.56 13.76
C ALA A 403 26.35 22.23 13.18
N VAL A 404 25.44 22.65 14.05
CA VAL A 404 24.11 23.16 13.71
C VAL A 404 24.04 24.68 13.70
N ALA A 405 24.89 25.36 14.48
CA ALA A 405 24.84 26.80 14.65
C ALA A 405 25.16 27.60 13.36
N ALA A 406 25.78 26.99 12.35
CA ALA A 406 26.31 27.68 11.18
C ALA A 406 25.53 27.40 9.86
N ARG A 407 24.43 26.61 9.87
CA ARG A 407 23.74 26.31 8.60
C ARG A 407 22.53 27.23 8.43
N ARG A 408 22.65 28.20 7.53
CA ARG A 408 21.56 29.02 6.98
C ARG A 408 20.40 28.14 6.56
N ALA A 409 19.16 28.67 6.66
CA ALA A 409 17.96 28.02 6.15
C ALA A 409 18.25 27.35 4.80
N ARG A 410 17.99 26.05 4.68
CA ARG A 410 18.29 25.31 3.46
C ARG A 410 17.18 25.57 2.45
N PRO A 411 17.40 26.39 1.42
CA PRO A 411 16.34 26.72 0.46
C PRO A 411 15.75 25.48 -0.19
N GLY A 412 16.55 24.43 -0.39
CA GLY A 412 16.08 23.17 -0.97
C GLY A 412 14.98 22.46 -0.16
N LEU A 413 14.92 22.61 1.18
CA LEU A 413 13.83 22.04 1.97
C LEU A 413 12.51 22.81 1.77
N TRP A 414 12.57 24.14 1.68
CA TRP A 414 11.39 24.94 1.37
C TRP A 414 10.84 24.63 -0.03
N VAL A 415 11.75 24.53 -1.02
CA VAL A 415 11.37 24.14 -2.38
C VAL A 415 10.75 22.76 -2.41
N ALA A 416 11.36 21.78 -1.74
CA ALA A 416 10.82 20.41 -1.69
C ALA A 416 9.46 20.34 -0.99
N ALA A 417 9.27 21.06 0.13
CA ALA A 417 8.00 21.11 0.84
C ALA A 417 6.91 21.81 0.03
N ALA A 418 7.24 22.92 -0.63
CA ALA A 418 6.30 23.65 -1.50
C ALA A 418 5.93 22.81 -2.73
N ALA A 419 6.91 22.19 -3.38
CA ALA A 419 6.70 21.30 -4.52
C ALA A 419 5.83 20.08 -4.13
N TYR A 420 6.09 19.51 -2.96
CA TYR A 420 5.27 18.42 -2.42
C TYR A 420 3.83 18.86 -2.20
N GLY A 421 3.59 19.98 -1.53
CA GLY A 421 2.25 20.52 -1.30
C GLY A 421 1.51 20.82 -2.61
N ALA A 422 2.18 21.43 -3.58
CA ALA A 422 1.62 21.69 -4.90
C ALA A 422 1.27 20.38 -5.64
N LEU A 423 2.15 19.38 -5.58
CA LEU A 423 1.92 18.06 -6.18
C LEU A 423 0.73 17.35 -5.54
N VAL A 424 0.62 17.36 -4.20
CA VAL A 424 -0.53 16.77 -3.48
C VAL A 424 -1.85 17.42 -3.90
N LEU A 425 -1.89 18.74 -3.99
CA LEU A 425 -3.09 19.48 -4.43
C LEU A 425 -3.44 19.17 -5.88
N ALA A 426 -2.45 19.17 -6.78
CA ALA A 426 -2.65 18.91 -8.19
C ALA A 426 -3.13 17.47 -8.45
N LEU A 427 -2.50 16.47 -7.81
CA LEU A 427 -2.90 15.06 -7.88
C LEU A 427 -4.30 14.86 -7.31
N GLY A 428 -4.61 15.47 -6.15
CA GLY A 428 -5.92 15.39 -5.54
C GLY A 428 -7.01 15.94 -6.45
N ARG A 429 -6.77 17.11 -7.07
CA ARG A 429 -7.70 17.71 -8.04
C ARG A 429 -7.92 16.80 -9.25
N GLU A 430 -6.85 16.28 -9.85
CA GLU A 430 -6.99 15.38 -11.01
C GLU A 430 -7.68 14.08 -10.63
N TYR A 431 -7.42 13.54 -9.45
CA TYR A 431 -8.07 12.30 -9.03
C TYR A 431 -9.59 12.46 -8.86
N LEU A 432 -10.07 13.55 -8.31
CA LEU A 432 -11.51 13.80 -8.22
C LEU A 432 -12.19 13.84 -9.60
N LEU A 433 -11.49 14.35 -10.62
CA LEU A 433 -11.97 14.28 -12.01
C LEU A 433 -11.95 12.83 -12.53
N VAL A 434 -10.91 12.07 -12.22
CA VAL A 434 -10.81 10.63 -12.56
C VAL A 434 -11.93 9.82 -11.94
N GLU A 435 -12.21 10.02 -10.66
CA GLU A 435 -13.24 9.29 -9.91
C GLU A 435 -14.63 9.52 -10.51
N GLU A 436 -14.96 10.79 -10.81
CA GLU A 436 -16.24 11.15 -11.42
C GLU A 436 -16.35 10.58 -12.84
N ASP A 437 -15.32 10.72 -13.68
CA ASP A 437 -15.34 10.19 -15.04
C ASP A 437 -15.35 8.65 -15.06
N PHE A 438 -14.72 8.02 -14.09
CA PHE A 438 -14.78 6.55 -13.92
C PHE A 438 -16.20 6.10 -13.56
N ARG A 439 -16.89 6.84 -12.70
CA ARG A 439 -18.29 6.61 -12.35
C ARG A 439 -19.19 6.71 -13.59
N ILE A 440 -19.04 7.78 -14.37
CA ILE A 440 -19.79 7.99 -15.62
C ILE A 440 -19.51 6.83 -16.59
N THR A 441 -18.25 6.50 -16.83
CA THR A 441 -17.84 5.43 -17.75
C THR A 441 -18.42 4.05 -17.34
N ARG A 442 -18.56 3.78 -16.06
CA ARG A 442 -19.22 2.55 -15.58
C ARG A 442 -20.72 2.52 -15.91
N PHE A 443 -21.41 3.65 -15.79
CA PHE A 443 -22.83 3.77 -16.19
C PHE A 443 -22.99 3.63 -17.71
N GLU A 444 -22.14 4.30 -18.50
CA GLU A 444 -22.10 4.15 -19.96
C GLU A 444 -21.94 2.69 -20.39
N ASN A 445 -20.97 1.98 -19.83
CA ASN A 445 -20.70 0.58 -20.17
C ASN A 445 -21.88 -0.36 -19.77
N ARG A 446 -22.65 0.00 -18.75
CA ARG A 446 -23.85 -0.74 -18.32
C ARG A 446 -25.14 -0.25 -18.96
N ARG A 447 -25.08 0.78 -19.83
CA ARG A 447 -26.24 1.43 -20.46
C ARG A 447 -27.26 1.95 -19.44
N ILE A 448 -26.77 2.52 -18.33
CA ILE A 448 -27.59 3.12 -17.28
C ILE A 448 -27.58 4.63 -17.48
N GLY A 449 -28.77 5.23 -17.74
CA GLY A 449 -28.92 6.64 -18.02
C GLY A 449 -28.36 7.03 -19.39
N SER A 450 -28.17 8.33 -19.62
CA SER A 450 -27.58 8.91 -20.83
C SER A 450 -26.52 9.95 -20.46
N THR A 451 -25.35 9.81 -21.05
CA THR A 451 -24.31 10.86 -20.96
C THR A 451 -24.69 11.99 -21.93
N PRO A 452 -24.62 13.27 -21.49
CA PRO A 452 -24.86 14.40 -22.38
C PRO A 452 -23.98 14.35 -23.62
N ALA A 453 -24.52 14.77 -24.78
CA ALA A 453 -23.79 14.70 -26.04
C ALA A 453 -22.57 15.64 -26.10
N ASP A 454 -22.58 16.68 -25.27
CA ASP A 454 -21.50 17.68 -25.11
C ASP A 454 -20.50 17.31 -23.97
N TYR A 455 -20.67 16.14 -23.36
CA TYR A 455 -19.73 15.68 -22.31
C TYR A 455 -18.33 15.48 -22.87
N VAL A 456 -17.36 16.15 -22.28
CA VAL A 456 -15.95 16.04 -22.64
C VAL A 456 -15.18 15.32 -21.52
N MET A 457 -14.50 14.25 -21.90
CA MET A 457 -13.62 13.52 -20.98
C MET A 457 -12.51 14.45 -20.44
N PRO A 458 -12.21 14.41 -19.12
CA PRO A 458 -11.18 15.27 -18.55
C PRO A 458 -9.79 14.98 -19.14
N GLN A 459 -9.02 16.05 -19.40
CA GLN A 459 -7.61 15.92 -19.75
C GLN A 459 -6.77 15.76 -18.48
N LEU A 460 -6.03 14.66 -18.38
CA LEU A 460 -5.23 14.31 -17.22
C LEU A 460 -3.73 14.39 -17.57
N HIS A 461 -2.96 15.11 -16.76
CA HIS A 461 -1.53 15.33 -16.96
C HIS A 461 -0.68 14.54 -15.97
N LEU A 462 -1.10 14.51 -14.70
CA LEU A 462 -0.39 13.83 -13.62
C LEU A 462 -0.87 12.38 -13.42
N LEU A 463 -2.09 12.08 -13.82
CA LEU A 463 -2.73 10.77 -13.70
C LEU A 463 -3.11 10.21 -15.08
N ASN A 464 -2.23 10.39 -16.07
CA ASN A 464 -2.51 9.99 -17.46
C ASN A 464 -2.75 8.49 -17.65
N GLN A 465 -2.23 7.63 -16.75
CA GLN A 465 -2.55 6.20 -16.74
C GLN A 465 -4.05 5.94 -16.55
N TRP A 466 -4.74 6.75 -15.75
CA TRP A 466 -6.19 6.67 -15.61
C TRP A 466 -6.92 7.21 -16.84
N GLY A 467 -6.38 8.25 -17.46
CA GLY A 467 -6.94 8.77 -18.72
C GLY A 467 -6.94 7.72 -19.84
N ILE A 468 -5.84 6.95 -19.96
CA ILE A 468 -5.73 5.87 -20.92
C ILE A 468 -6.77 4.76 -20.64
N VAL A 469 -6.97 4.37 -19.39
CA VAL A 469 -7.96 3.34 -19.07
C VAL A 469 -9.39 3.82 -19.30
N LEU A 470 -9.71 5.07 -18.96
CA LEU A 470 -11.01 5.67 -19.20
C LEU A 470 -11.33 5.76 -20.69
N GLN A 471 -10.33 6.12 -21.51
CA GLN A 471 -10.43 6.11 -22.96
C GLN A 471 -10.62 4.68 -23.49
N ALA A 472 -9.81 3.72 -23.02
CA ALA A 472 -9.91 2.32 -23.42
C ALA A 472 -11.28 1.70 -23.08
N MET A 473 -11.88 2.09 -21.96
CA MET A 473 -13.21 1.63 -21.55
C MET A 473 -14.34 2.15 -22.48
N ARG A 474 -14.13 3.28 -23.17
CA ARG A 474 -15.08 3.86 -24.14
C ARG A 474 -14.85 3.39 -25.56
N LEU A 475 -13.61 2.97 -25.90
CA LEU A 475 -13.29 2.44 -27.23
C LEU A 475 -14.05 1.15 -27.50
N ARG A 476 -14.73 1.06 -28.63
CA ARG A 476 -15.37 -0.17 -29.13
C ARG A 476 -14.47 -0.83 -30.13
N ALA A 477 -14.27 -2.14 -29.98
CA ALA A 477 -13.54 -2.92 -30.97
C ALA A 477 -14.34 -2.96 -32.29
N GLN A 478 -13.73 -2.52 -33.37
CA GLN A 478 -14.31 -2.45 -34.71
C GLN A 478 -13.24 -2.59 -35.80
N PRO A 479 -13.60 -2.97 -37.02
CA PRO A 479 -12.67 -2.91 -38.15
C PRO A 479 -12.25 -1.46 -38.46
N GLY A 480 -11.00 -1.27 -38.91
CA GLY A 480 -10.48 0.04 -39.32
C GLY A 480 -10.07 0.95 -38.17
N MET A 481 -9.79 0.41 -36.99
CA MET A 481 -9.22 1.17 -35.88
C MET A 481 -7.84 1.71 -36.25
N SER A 482 -7.56 2.94 -35.83
CA SER A 482 -6.25 3.56 -36.00
C SER A 482 -5.18 2.89 -35.12
N ALA A 483 -3.91 3.03 -35.50
CA ALA A 483 -2.80 2.59 -34.66
C ALA A 483 -2.80 3.23 -33.28
N ALA A 484 -3.25 4.48 -33.16
CA ALA A 484 -3.37 5.20 -31.89
C ALA A 484 -4.43 4.58 -30.96
N GLU A 485 -5.60 4.20 -31.49
CA GLU A 485 -6.66 3.53 -30.70
C GLU A 485 -6.22 2.15 -30.23
N LEU A 486 -5.53 1.37 -31.10
CA LEU A 486 -4.96 0.09 -30.69
C LEU A 486 -3.87 0.24 -29.62
N ALA A 487 -3.03 1.29 -29.71
CA ALA A 487 -2.02 1.59 -28.71
C ALA A 487 -2.62 1.95 -27.34
N VAL A 488 -3.77 2.66 -27.31
CA VAL A 488 -4.50 2.95 -26.07
C VAL A 488 -5.00 1.66 -25.41
N LEU A 489 -5.61 0.75 -26.20
CA LEU A 489 -6.07 -0.55 -25.68
C LEU A 489 -4.90 -1.39 -25.18
N GLN A 490 -3.78 -1.40 -25.90
CA GLN A 490 -2.55 -2.08 -25.48
C GLN A 490 -2.03 -1.54 -24.15
N ALA A 491 -1.83 -0.23 -24.04
CA ALA A 491 -1.30 0.40 -22.83
C ALA A 491 -2.20 0.15 -21.62
N ALA A 492 -3.53 0.26 -21.79
CA ALA A 492 -4.50 -0.03 -20.74
C ALA A 492 -4.45 -1.50 -20.28
N ALA A 493 -4.45 -2.46 -21.21
CA ALA A 493 -4.40 -3.89 -20.92
C ALA A 493 -3.08 -4.30 -20.24
N GLN A 494 -1.96 -3.74 -20.68
CA GLN A 494 -0.65 -4.01 -20.08
C GLN A 494 -0.53 -3.44 -18.67
N ARG A 495 -1.02 -2.21 -18.43
CA ARG A 495 -0.87 -1.53 -17.14
C ARG A 495 -1.83 -2.05 -16.07
N PHE A 496 -3.09 -2.28 -16.41
CA PHE A 496 -4.13 -2.63 -15.43
C PHE A 496 -4.51 -4.11 -15.44
N SER A 497 -4.20 -4.83 -16.51
CA SER A 497 -4.43 -6.29 -16.64
C SER A 497 -5.85 -6.74 -16.21
N TRP A 498 -6.90 -5.99 -16.58
CA TRP A 498 -8.28 -6.42 -16.33
C TRP A 498 -8.76 -7.33 -17.47
N GLY A 499 -9.47 -8.42 -17.13
CA GLY A 499 -9.96 -9.38 -18.13
C GLY A 499 -10.78 -8.74 -19.24
N ALA A 500 -11.63 -7.77 -18.91
CA ALA A 500 -12.43 -7.02 -19.88
C ALA A 500 -11.57 -6.17 -20.85
N LEU A 501 -10.42 -5.63 -20.38
CA LEU A 501 -9.49 -4.89 -21.24
C LEU A 501 -8.75 -5.83 -22.18
N HIS A 502 -8.28 -6.99 -21.70
CA HIS A 502 -7.67 -8.01 -22.53
C HIS A 502 -8.63 -8.53 -23.60
N PHE A 503 -9.89 -8.80 -23.23
CA PHE A 503 -10.90 -9.24 -24.17
C PHE A 503 -11.17 -8.20 -25.26
N ARG A 504 -11.38 -6.94 -24.87
CA ARG A 504 -11.60 -5.84 -25.82
C ARG A 504 -10.42 -5.64 -26.77
N TYR A 505 -9.20 -5.74 -26.22
CA TYR A 505 -7.98 -5.63 -27.02
C TYR A 505 -7.83 -6.83 -27.96
N ALA A 506 -8.10 -8.06 -27.52
CA ALA A 506 -8.10 -9.26 -28.35
C ALA A 506 -9.06 -9.13 -29.55
N LEU A 507 -10.29 -8.64 -29.28
CA LEU A 507 -11.29 -8.44 -30.32
C LEU A 507 -10.84 -7.36 -31.31
N ALA A 508 -10.32 -6.22 -30.81
CA ALA A 508 -9.79 -5.14 -31.65
C ALA A 508 -8.65 -5.62 -32.56
N LEU A 509 -7.70 -6.39 -32.03
CA LEU A 509 -6.59 -6.96 -32.79
C LEU A 509 -7.08 -7.91 -33.89
N GLY A 510 -7.98 -8.84 -33.56
CA GLY A 510 -8.54 -9.79 -34.52
C GLY A 510 -9.29 -9.10 -35.66
N LEU A 511 -10.05 -8.04 -35.35
CA LEU A 511 -10.78 -7.24 -36.34
C LEU A 511 -9.87 -6.39 -37.24
N ASN A 512 -8.64 -6.12 -36.81
CA ASN A 512 -7.68 -5.25 -37.52
C ASN A 512 -6.46 -6.02 -38.06
N GLY A 513 -6.62 -7.33 -38.31
CA GLY A 513 -5.63 -8.12 -39.05
C GLY A 513 -4.42 -8.59 -38.22
N GLN A 514 -4.53 -8.65 -36.89
CA GLN A 514 -3.50 -9.10 -35.97
C GLN A 514 -3.95 -10.36 -35.20
N PRO A 515 -4.23 -11.50 -35.87
CA PRO A 515 -4.84 -12.68 -35.27
C PRO A 515 -3.95 -13.36 -34.23
N GLU A 516 -2.64 -13.36 -34.40
CA GLU A 516 -1.68 -14.00 -33.49
C GLU A 516 -1.63 -13.29 -32.14
N GLU A 517 -1.59 -11.96 -32.16
CA GLU A 517 -1.59 -11.16 -30.94
C GLU A 517 -2.98 -11.19 -30.24
N ALA A 518 -4.07 -11.26 -31.03
CA ALA A 518 -5.41 -11.51 -30.49
C ALA A 518 -5.47 -12.86 -29.74
N ALA A 519 -4.92 -13.92 -30.34
CA ALA A 519 -4.83 -15.23 -29.69
C ALA A 519 -3.95 -15.18 -28.44
N ARG A 520 -2.88 -14.39 -28.43
CA ARG A 520 -2.05 -14.17 -27.23
C ARG A 520 -2.84 -13.51 -26.10
N GLN A 521 -3.70 -12.51 -26.39
CA GLN A 521 -4.55 -11.91 -25.36
C GLN A 521 -5.57 -12.92 -24.80
N MET A 522 -6.14 -13.79 -25.63
CA MET A 522 -7.03 -14.87 -25.17
C MET A 522 -6.31 -15.89 -24.28
N ARG A 523 -5.04 -16.24 -24.61
CA ARG A 523 -4.19 -17.06 -23.71
C ARG A 523 -3.94 -16.38 -22.35
N LEU A 524 -3.75 -15.07 -22.33
CA LEU A 524 -3.61 -14.32 -21.07
C LEU A 524 -4.89 -14.38 -20.22
N ILE A 525 -6.08 -14.26 -20.85
CA ILE A 525 -7.34 -14.41 -20.12
C ILE A 525 -7.45 -15.82 -19.53
N GLN A 526 -7.08 -16.85 -20.29
CA GLN A 526 -7.07 -18.24 -19.81
C GLN A 526 -6.10 -18.43 -18.63
N ALA A 527 -4.90 -17.86 -18.73
CA ALA A 527 -3.84 -18.04 -17.74
C ALA A 527 -4.06 -17.26 -16.43
N LEU A 528 -4.77 -16.12 -16.46
CA LEU A 528 -4.86 -15.19 -15.31
C LEU A 528 -6.24 -15.12 -14.66
N PHE A 529 -7.33 -15.44 -15.39
CA PHE A 529 -8.68 -15.14 -14.89
C PHE A 529 -9.55 -16.38 -14.65
N GLY A 530 -8.97 -17.56 -14.85
CA GLY A 530 -9.63 -18.83 -14.54
C GLY A 530 -10.57 -19.35 -15.62
N PRO A 531 -10.96 -20.62 -15.49
CA PRO A 531 -11.68 -21.35 -16.55
C PRO A 531 -13.07 -20.77 -16.84
N ARG A 532 -13.77 -20.24 -15.83
CA ARG A 532 -15.11 -19.66 -16.01
C ARG A 532 -15.06 -18.40 -16.86
N MET A 533 -14.23 -17.42 -16.48
CA MET A 533 -14.10 -16.16 -17.20
C MET A 533 -13.55 -16.39 -18.62
N TYR A 534 -12.63 -17.34 -18.76
CA TYR A 534 -12.13 -17.73 -20.08
C TYR A 534 -13.23 -18.34 -20.94
N ALA A 535 -14.06 -19.24 -20.41
CA ALA A 535 -15.17 -19.85 -21.16
C ALA A 535 -16.19 -18.80 -21.62
N GLU A 536 -16.54 -17.85 -20.77
CA GLU A 536 -17.40 -16.70 -21.09
C GLU A 536 -16.76 -15.84 -22.21
N ALA A 537 -15.49 -15.46 -22.07
CA ALA A 537 -14.78 -14.69 -23.09
C ALA A 537 -14.66 -15.44 -24.43
N LYS A 538 -14.39 -16.74 -24.40
CA LYS A 538 -14.34 -17.59 -25.59
C LYS A 538 -15.68 -17.65 -26.31
N ALA A 539 -16.77 -17.89 -25.58
CA ALA A 539 -18.13 -17.92 -26.13
C ALA A 539 -18.48 -16.57 -26.77
N ASP A 540 -18.21 -15.46 -26.06
CA ASP A 540 -18.48 -14.11 -26.58
C ASP A 540 -17.65 -13.80 -27.83
N PHE A 541 -16.38 -14.21 -27.88
CA PHE A 541 -15.52 -14.02 -29.04
C PHE A 541 -16.03 -14.80 -30.26
N LEU A 542 -16.40 -16.08 -30.06
CA LEU A 542 -16.92 -16.94 -31.12
C LEU A 542 -18.28 -16.43 -31.65
N SER A 543 -19.13 -15.88 -30.80
CA SER A 543 -20.42 -15.30 -31.20
C SER A 543 -20.29 -14.11 -32.19
N GLN A 544 -19.10 -13.50 -32.27
CA GLN A 544 -18.85 -12.42 -33.22
C GLN A 544 -18.43 -12.91 -34.62
N HIS A 545 -18.17 -14.21 -34.82
CA HIS A 545 -17.69 -14.76 -36.10
C HIS A 545 -18.70 -14.54 -37.23
N ASP A 546 -20.01 -14.71 -36.97
CA ASP A 546 -21.05 -14.51 -37.99
C ASP A 546 -21.07 -13.07 -38.49
N ARG A 547 -20.82 -12.12 -37.60
CA ARG A 547 -20.78 -10.69 -37.94
C ARG A 547 -19.45 -10.26 -38.54
N TYR A 548 -18.35 -10.91 -38.13
CA TYR A 548 -16.99 -10.55 -38.50
C TYR A 548 -16.16 -11.79 -38.89
N PRO A 549 -16.29 -12.30 -40.14
CA PRO A 549 -15.62 -13.54 -40.56
C PRO A 549 -14.10 -13.55 -40.42
N GLN A 550 -13.44 -12.35 -40.41
CA GLN A 550 -12.00 -12.23 -40.19
C GLN A 550 -11.54 -12.75 -38.82
N LEU A 551 -12.43 -12.81 -37.84
CA LEU A 551 -12.13 -13.31 -36.50
C LEU A 551 -11.89 -14.83 -36.50
N ALA A 552 -12.37 -15.57 -37.50
CA ALA A 552 -12.11 -17.00 -37.66
C ALA A 552 -10.62 -17.34 -37.85
N ARG A 553 -9.79 -16.35 -38.20
CA ARG A 553 -8.33 -16.50 -38.29
C ARG A 553 -7.63 -16.54 -36.93
N VAL A 554 -8.32 -16.12 -35.86
CA VAL A 554 -7.75 -16.11 -34.51
C VAL A 554 -7.81 -17.51 -33.92
N ALA A 555 -6.65 -18.14 -33.71
CA ALA A 555 -6.54 -19.43 -33.05
C ALA A 555 -6.82 -19.28 -31.54
N ILE A 556 -8.09 -19.49 -31.14
CA ILE A 556 -8.48 -19.41 -29.74
C ILE A 556 -8.13 -20.72 -29.05
N PRO A 557 -7.35 -20.69 -27.93
CA PRO A 557 -6.91 -21.88 -27.22
C PRO A 557 -8.06 -22.67 -26.59
#